data_d64b84e777593e1f96bd8ba307bcdba3
#
_entry.id   d64b84e777593e1f96bd8ba307bcdba3
#
_cell.length_a   1.000
_cell.length_b   1.000
_cell.length_c   1.000
_cell.angle_alpha   90.00
_cell.angle_beta   90.00
_cell.angle_gamma   90.00
#
_symmetry.space_group_name_H-M   'P 1'
#
loop_
_entity.id
_entity.type
_entity.pdbx_description
1 polymer ?
#
loop_
_entity_poly.entity_id
_entity_poly.type
_entity_poly.pdbx_seq_one_letter_code
_entity_poly.pdbx_strand_id
1 'polypeptide(L)'
;MEPQDLREFLQWEPNFPDAVLDKGLLYAGTKAILYGQYKAGKSPLVQRLALHLARGQPWLGFKVPPEGVSVFYLQLEIPAPLFQKRVNSMTNGRWLTKKPLTLWTEHYLKLDLDQGLSKLERYLDRWQPQVLIVDPIYKVLSADIAKPSAVQPFLDNMDKLLDRYDGMAIVLTHHGRKPSIDEKEDKWGSDDMLGAVLFSAWADSIIKVERKDRELKLRFEVIRHAEEDIKPVIVTLDQLFSHEHELLEVP
;
A
#
# COMPACT_ATOMS: atom_id res chain seq x y z
N MET A 1 -16.19 -19.06 -5.78
CA MET A 1 -17.63 -19.07 -6.14
C MET A 1 -17.79 -19.98 -7.35
N GLU A 2 -18.75 -20.92 -7.33
CA GLU A 2 -19.11 -21.70 -8.50
C GLU A 2 -19.84 -20.83 -9.53
N PRO A 3 -19.78 -21.18 -10.85
CA PRO A 3 -20.54 -20.47 -11.88
C PRO A 3 -22.03 -20.46 -11.56
N GLN A 4 -22.68 -19.31 -11.74
CA GLN A 4 -24.11 -19.11 -11.49
C GLN A 4 -24.77 -18.50 -12.71
N ASP A 5 -26.05 -18.80 -12.94
CA ASP A 5 -26.82 -18.04 -13.92
C ASP A 5 -27.16 -16.63 -13.40
N LEU A 6 -27.64 -15.76 -14.27
CA LEU A 6 -27.95 -14.37 -13.89
C LEU A 6 -28.99 -14.27 -12.79
N ARG A 7 -30.00 -15.16 -12.77
CA ARG A 7 -31.05 -15.16 -11.75
C ARG A 7 -30.49 -15.53 -10.39
N GLU A 8 -29.69 -16.61 -10.32
CA GLU A 8 -29.02 -17.06 -9.12
C GLU A 8 -28.07 -15.98 -8.58
N PHE A 9 -27.29 -15.35 -9.48
CA PHE A 9 -26.38 -14.28 -9.11
C PHE A 9 -27.10 -13.04 -8.53
N LEU A 10 -28.25 -12.65 -9.10
CA LEU A 10 -29.04 -11.50 -8.60
C LEU A 10 -29.78 -11.81 -7.27
N GLN A 11 -29.97 -13.07 -6.95
CA GLN A 11 -30.56 -13.51 -5.67
C GLN A 11 -29.52 -13.78 -4.59
N TRP A 12 -28.25 -13.80 -4.98
CA TRP A 12 -27.16 -13.99 -4.04
C TRP A 12 -26.99 -12.75 -3.15
N GLU A 13 -26.95 -12.96 -1.85
CA GLU A 13 -26.67 -11.91 -0.85
C GLU A 13 -25.20 -12.01 -0.43
N PRO A 14 -24.30 -11.26 -1.09
CA PRO A 14 -22.88 -11.30 -0.77
C PRO A 14 -22.58 -10.62 0.57
N ASN A 15 -21.63 -11.15 1.30
CA ASN A 15 -20.95 -10.36 2.32
C ASN A 15 -20.01 -9.38 1.61
N PHE A 16 -20.29 -8.10 1.72
CA PHE A 16 -19.39 -7.07 1.19
C PHE A 16 -18.07 -7.07 1.98
N PRO A 17 -16.92 -6.95 1.29
CA PRO A 17 -15.65 -6.90 1.97
C PRO A 17 -15.54 -5.68 2.89
N ASP A 18 -14.95 -5.88 4.06
CA ASP A 18 -14.75 -4.82 5.03
C ASP A 18 -13.87 -3.70 4.46
N ALA A 19 -14.26 -2.45 4.66
CA ALA A 19 -13.45 -1.32 4.28
C ALA A 19 -12.26 -1.19 5.24
N VAL A 20 -11.05 -1.25 4.71
CA VAL A 20 -9.79 -0.92 5.40
C VAL A 20 -9.54 0.59 5.37
N LEU A 21 -9.80 1.20 4.22
CA LEU A 21 -9.91 2.64 4.02
C LEU A 21 -11.18 2.89 3.22
N ASP A 22 -12.01 3.81 3.69
CA ASP A 22 -13.30 4.11 3.06
C ASP A 22 -13.17 4.76 1.66
N LYS A 23 -14.30 5.18 1.08
CA LYS A 23 -14.41 5.77 -0.25
C LYS A 23 -13.85 4.90 -1.39
N GLY A 24 -13.86 3.59 -1.23
CA GLY A 24 -13.38 2.66 -2.25
C GLY A 24 -11.86 2.53 -2.33
N LEU A 25 -11.11 3.16 -1.40
CA LEU A 25 -9.65 3.24 -1.51
C LEU A 25 -8.96 1.92 -1.21
N LEU A 26 -9.41 1.18 -0.18
CA LEU A 26 -8.87 -0.15 0.14
C LEU A 26 -9.92 -0.97 0.89
N TYR A 27 -10.25 -2.13 0.36
CA TYR A 27 -11.10 -3.14 1.01
C TYR A 27 -10.32 -4.40 1.33
N ALA A 28 -10.88 -5.25 2.19
CA ALA A 28 -10.44 -6.62 2.34
C ALA A 28 -10.40 -7.32 0.97
N GLY A 29 -9.31 -8.04 0.68
CA GLY A 29 -9.11 -8.72 -0.60
C GLY A 29 -8.66 -7.83 -1.76
N THR A 30 -8.44 -6.51 -1.56
CA THR A 30 -8.04 -5.60 -2.64
C THR A 30 -6.57 -5.14 -2.55
N LYS A 31 -6.12 -4.48 -3.61
CA LYS A 31 -4.72 -4.15 -3.85
C LYS A 31 -4.53 -2.66 -4.13
N ALA A 32 -3.65 -2.01 -3.37
CA ALA A 32 -3.29 -0.62 -3.59
C ALA A 32 -1.80 -0.44 -3.89
N ILE A 33 -1.47 0.49 -4.78
CA ILE A 33 -0.09 0.87 -5.09
C ILE A 33 0.11 2.36 -4.83
N LEU A 34 1.10 2.69 -3.98
CA LEU A 34 1.61 4.05 -3.84
C LEU A 34 2.88 4.18 -4.67
N TYR A 35 2.85 5.01 -5.70
CA TYR A 35 4.04 5.22 -6.53
C TYR A 35 4.47 6.69 -6.60
N GLY A 36 5.67 6.92 -7.03
CA GLY A 36 6.23 8.26 -7.19
C GLY A 36 7.75 8.22 -7.29
N GLN A 37 8.36 9.35 -7.60
CA GLN A 37 9.80 9.45 -7.80
C GLN A 37 10.60 9.02 -6.56
N TYR A 38 11.89 8.76 -6.77
CA TYR A 38 12.83 8.54 -5.67
C TYR A 38 12.82 9.76 -4.71
N LYS A 39 12.82 9.49 -3.40
CA LYS A 39 12.73 10.51 -2.34
C LYS A 39 11.42 11.34 -2.32
N ALA A 40 10.37 10.90 -3.01
CA ALA A 40 9.05 11.57 -2.94
C ALA A 40 8.33 11.45 -1.59
N GLY A 41 8.86 10.69 -0.62
CA GLY A 41 8.23 10.57 0.71
C GLY A 41 7.29 9.38 0.84
N LYS A 42 7.28 8.41 -0.09
CA LYS A 42 6.41 7.23 -0.07
C LYS A 42 6.53 6.40 1.22
N SER A 43 7.76 6.00 1.60
CA SER A 43 7.97 5.17 2.80
C SER A 43 7.50 5.84 4.10
N PRO A 44 7.82 7.11 4.40
CA PRO A 44 7.21 7.80 5.54
C PRO A 44 5.68 7.84 5.48
N LEU A 45 5.10 8.07 4.31
CA LEU A 45 3.66 8.13 4.11
C LEU A 45 2.99 6.78 4.41
N VAL A 46 3.53 5.68 3.86
CA VAL A 46 2.97 4.33 4.08
C VAL A 46 3.25 3.80 5.49
N GLN A 47 4.34 4.22 6.14
CA GLN A 47 4.58 3.95 7.56
C GLN A 47 3.53 4.64 8.43
N ARG A 48 3.17 5.88 8.07
CA ARG A 48 2.08 6.60 8.73
C ARG A 48 0.74 5.91 8.52
N LEU A 49 0.45 5.45 7.30
CA LEU A 49 -0.73 4.63 7.01
C LEU A 49 -0.78 3.42 7.94
N ALA A 50 0.31 2.64 8.03
CA ALA A 50 0.36 1.45 8.88
C ALA A 50 0.04 1.75 10.37
N LEU A 51 0.56 2.88 10.89
CA LEU A 51 0.26 3.33 12.25
C LEU A 51 -1.22 3.71 12.42
N HIS A 52 -1.81 4.43 11.47
CA HIS A 52 -3.22 4.83 11.51
C HIS A 52 -4.15 3.61 11.43
N LEU A 53 -3.86 2.67 10.54
CA LEU A 53 -4.58 1.40 10.44
C LEU A 53 -4.57 0.65 11.78
N ALA A 54 -3.40 0.43 12.36
CA ALA A 54 -3.28 -0.31 13.61
C ALA A 54 -3.92 0.42 14.81
N ARG A 55 -4.03 1.74 14.76
CA ARG A 55 -4.66 2.58 15.79
C ARG A 55 -6.16 2.73 15.63
N GLY A 56 -6.73 2.40 14.46
CA GLY A 56 -8.12 2.70 14.12
C GLY A 56 -8.36 4.21 14.03
N GLN A 57 -7.42 4.94 13.45
CA GLN A 57 -7.50 6.39 13.28
C GLN A 57 -7.60 6.75 11.80
N PRO A 58 -8.37 7.77 11.43
CA PRO A 58 -8.47 8.22 10.05
C PRO A 58 -7.09 8.54 9.46
N TRP A 59 -6.87 8.18 8.20
CA TRP A 59 -5.66 8.50 7.45
C TRP A 59 -5.98 9.45 6.31
N LEU A 60 -5.44 10.67 6.35
CA LEU A 60 -5.66 11.68 5.30
C LEU A 60 -7.16 11.96 5.01
N GLY A 61 -8.00 11.94 6.04
CA GLY A 61 -9.45 12.11 5.90
C GLY A 61 -10.21 10.85 5.48
N PHE A 62 -9.53 9.73 5.19
CA PHE A 62 -10.18 8.43 4.97
C PHE A 62 -10.42 7.74 6.30
N LYS A 63 -11.62 7.20 6.48
CA LYS A 63 -11.97 6.47 7.69
C LYS A 63 -11.30 5.11 7.71
N VAL A 64 -10.87 4.71 8.90
CA VAL A 64 -10.34 3.39 9.24
C VAL A 64 -11.29 2.76 10.24
N PRO A 65 -11.49 1.43 10.26
CA PRO A 65 -12.26 0.77 11.31
C PRO A 65 -11.79 1.20 12.70
N PRO A 66 -12.68 1.67 13.58
CA PRO A 66 -12.30 2.26 14.88
C PRO A 66 -11.61 1.27 15.83
N GLU A 67 -11.84 -0.03 15.65
CA GLU A 67 -11.15 -1.13 16.36
C GLU A 67 -9.71 -1.33 15.90
N GLY A 68 -9.33 -0.71 14.79
CA GLY A 68 -8.03 -0.87 14.15
C GLY A 68 -7.97 -2.09 13.23
N VAL A 69 -6.91 -2.13 12.44
CA VAL A 69 -6.62 -3.18 11.45
C VAL A 69 -5.23 -3.75 11.72
N SER A 70 -5.08 -5.08 11.75
CA SER A 70 -3.77 -5.71 11.92
C SER A 70 -2.92 -5.58 10.66
N VAL A 71 -1.67 -5.14 10.82
CA VAL A 71 -0.78 -4.82 9.70
C VAL A 71 0.52 -5.61 9.81
N PHE A 72 0.96 -6.19 8.70
CA PHE A 72 2.31 -6.72 8.53
C PHE A 72 3.08 -5.83 7.55
N TYR A 73 4.11 -5.14 8.05
CA TYR A 73 4.92 -4.20 7.28
C TYR A 73 6.28 -4.81 6.97
N LEU A 74 6.52 -5.12 5.70
CA LEU A 74 7.81 -5.60 5.19
C LEU A 74 8.63 -4.41 4.66
N GLN A 75 9.68 -4.05 5.39
CA GLN A 75 10.63 -2.99 5.05
C GLN A 75 11.92 -3.58 4.48
N LEU A 76 12.42 -3.05 3.34
CA LEU A 76 13.48 -3.69 2.55
C LEU A 76 14.70 -2.79 2.24
N GLU A 77 14.63 -1.50 2.59
CA GLU A 77 15.68 -0.54 2.17
C GLU A 77 16.65 -0.15 3.28
N ILE A 78 16.14 0.14 4.48
CA ILE A 78 16.96 0.74 5.52
C ILE A 78 17.28 -0.26 6.64
N PRO A 79 18.47 -0.17 7.26
CA PRO A 79 18.83 -1.01 8.39
C PRO A 79 17.85 -0.90 9.56
N ALA A 80 17.58 -2.00 10.24
CA ALA A 80 16.62 -2.09 11.33
C ALA A 80 16.79 -1.01 12.42
N PRO A 81 18.02 -0.63 12.87
CA PRO A 81 18.15 0.45 13.86
C PRO A 81 17.69 1.82 13.34
N LEU A 82 17.92 2.12 12.06
CA LEU A 82 17.48 3.38 11.45
C LEU A 82 15.96 3.38 11.23
N PHE A 83 15.39 2.23 10.89
CA PHE A 83 13.95 2.06 10.79
C PHE A 83 13.29 2.25 12.16
N GLN A 84 13.82 1.61 13.20
CA GLN A 84 13.36 1.81 14.58
C GLN A 84 13.39 3.27 15.01
N LYS A 85 14.51 3.98 14.75
CA LYS A 85 14.63 5.42 15.02
C LYS A 85 13.53 6.24 14.34
N ARG A 86 13.21 5.91 13.07
CA ARG A 86 12.13 6.58 12.33
C ARG A 86 10.76 6.30 12.95
N VAL A 87 10.44 5.04 13.24
CA VAL A 87 9.17 4.67 13.88
C VAL A 87 9.05 5.35 15.25
N ASN A 88 10.11 5.36 16.04
CA ASN A 88 10.15 6.07 17.33
C ASN A 88 9.87 7.56 17.17
N SER A 89 10.41 8.22 16.13
CA SER A 89 10.11 9.63 15.87
C SER A 89 8.63 9.86 15.53
N MET A 90 7.97 8.94 14.83
CA MET A 90 6.55 9.02 14.48
C MET A 90 5.61 8.69 15.65
N THR A 91 6.08 7.95 16.65
CA THR A 91 5.25 7.46 17.77
C THR A 91 5.60 8.11 19.10
N ASN A 92 6.68 8.90 19.16
CA ASN A 92 7.29 9.38 20.39
C ASN A 92 7.57 8.23 21.38
N GLY A 93 7.99 7.08 20.87
CA GLY A 93 8.25 5.88 21.67
C GLY A 93 7.02 5.26 22.34
N ARG A 94 5.80 5.71 22.02
CA ARG A 94 4.57 5.23 22.65
C ARG A 94 3.95 4.09 21.85
N TRP A 95 3.57 3.03 22.53
CA TRP A 95 2.76 1.95 22.00
C TRP A 95 1.27 2.33 22.09
N LEU A 96 0.66 2.71 20.98
CA LEU A 96 -0.72 3.18 20.95
C LEU A 96 -1.57 2.45 19.88
N THR A 97 -1.22 1.22 19.53
CA THR A 97 -1.97 0.45 18.53
C THR A 97 -3.07 -0.40 19.21
N LYS A 98 -4.25 -0.46 18.61
CA LYS A 98 -5.38 -1.31 19.04
C LYS A 98 -5.25 -2.72 18.48
N LYS A 99 -4.64 -2.83 17.28
CA LYS A 99 -4.34 -4.10 16.60
C LYS A 99 -2.84 -4.25 16.39
N PRO A 100 -2.33 -5.47 16.19
CA PRO A 100 -0.90 -5.69 15.96
C PRO A 100 -0.39 -4.94 14.72
N LEU A 101 0.73 -4.25 14.87
CA LEU A 101 1.57 -3.74 13.78
C LEU A 101 2.89 -4.51 13.83
N THR A 102 3.01 -5.52 12.99
CA THR A 102 4.22 -6.35 12.88
C THR A 102 5.17 -5.72 11.88
N LEU A 103 6.38 -5.42 12.31
CA LEU A 103 7.43 -4.80 11.50
C LEU A 103 8.53 -5.82 11.21
N TRP A 104 8.80 -6.08 9.93
CA TRP A 104 9.87 -6.97 9.49
C TRP A 104 10.84 -6.24 8.57
N THR A 105 12.11 -6.16 8.96
CA THR A 105 13.19 -5.63 8.14
C THR A 105 13.97 -6.78 7.51
N GLU A 106 13.97 -6.84 6.17
CA GLU A 106 14.66 -7.88 5.41
C GLU A 106 15.26 -7.28 4.14
N HIS A 107 16.48 -7.67 3.79
CA HIS A 107 17.18 -7.04 2.65
C HIS A 107 17.31 -7.94 1.41
N TYR A 108 17.12 -9.25 1.55
CA TYR A 108 17.40 -10.23 0.50
C TYR A 108 16.22 -11.15 0.17
N LEU A 109 15.01 -10.68 0.42
CA LEU A 109 13.80 -11.43 0.12
C LEU A 109 13.41 -11.25 -1.37
N LYS A 110 13.14 -12.35 -2.08
CA LYS A 110 12.66 -12.35 -3.46
C LYS A 110 11.29 -13.03 -3.52
N LEU A 111 10.23 -12.22 -3.71
CA LEU A 111 8.83 -12.70 -3.67
C LEU A 111 8.32 -13.22 -5.02
N ASP A 112 9.09 -13.04 -6.09
CA ASP A 112 8.91 -13.68 -7.39
C ASP A 112 9.50 -15.11 -7.43
N LEU A 113 10.14 -15.57 -6.33
CA LEU A 113 10.70 -16.91 -6.18
C LEU A 113 10.03 -17.66 -5.02
N ASP A 114 9.79 -18.95 -5.21
CA ASP A 114 9.11 -19.83 -4.23
C ASP A 114 9.72 -19.80 -2.83
N GLN A 115 11.07 -19.75 -2.75
CA GLN A 115 11.77 -19.70 -1.46
C GLN A 115 11.42 -18.43 -0.66
N GLY A 116 11.37 -17.30 -1.34
CA GLY A 116 11.04 -16.02 -0.70
C GLY A 116 9.57 -15.94 -0.34
N LEU A 117 8.70 -16.40 -1.23
CA LEU A 117 7.27 -16.48 -0.97
C LEU A 117 6.99 -17.38 0.24
N SER A 118 7.51 -18.60 0.27
CA SER A 118 7.33 -19.54 1.40
C SER A 118 7.88 -19.00 2.72
N LYS A 119 8.95 -18.15 2.67
CA LYS A 119 9.46 -17.47 3.87
C LYS A 119 8.47 -16.43 4.38
N LEU A 120 7.85 -15.65 3.49
CA LEU A 120 6.81 -14.68 3.85
C LEU A 120 5.57 -15.38 4.39
N GLU A 121 5.07 -16.42 3.70
CA GLU A 121 3.90 -17.19 4.11
C GLU A 121 4.00 -17.72 5.53
N ARG A 122 5.16 -18.23 5.97
CA ARG A 122 5.37 -18.67 7.37
C ARG A 122 5.13 -17.57 8.40
N TYR A 123 5.43 -16.31 8.05
CA TYR A 123 5.13 -15.18 8.93
C TYR A 123 3.66 -14.76 8.83
N LEU A 124 3.07 -14.80 7.64
CA LEU A 124 1.65 -14.52 7.47
C LEU A 124 0.79 -15.56 8.19
N ASP A 125 1.16 -16.85 8.13
CA ASP A 125 0.50 -17.93 8.89
C ASP A 125 0.52 -17.69 10.40
N ARG A 126 1.62 -17.12 10.90
CA ARG A 126 1.78 -16.81 12.33
C ARG A 126 1.00 -15.58 12.77
N TRP A 127 1.02 -14.51 11.97
CA TRP A 127 0.53 -13.20 12.38
C TRP A 127 -0.87 -12.88 11.88
N GLN A 128 -1.35 -13.59 10.85
CA GLN A 128 -2.68 -13.44 10.25
C GLN A 128 -3.09 -11.96 10.07
N PRO A 129 -2.30 -11.14 9.35
CA PRO A 129 -2.59 -9.73 9.21
C PRO A 129 -3.77 -9.49 8.26
N GLN A 130 -4.53 -8.43 8.51
CA GLN A 130 -5.55 -7.94 7.59
C GLN A 130 -4.96 -7.08 6.46
N VAL A 131 -3.75 -6.54 6.65
CA VAL A 131 -3.04 -5.77 5.61
C VAL A 131 -1.58 -6.18 5.56
N LEU A 132 -1.12 -6.55 4.36
CA LEU A 132 0.29 -6.72 4.03
C LEU A 132 0.81 -5.46 3.32
N ILE A 133 1.87 -4.85 3.85
CA ILE A 133 2.56 -3.72 3.22
C ILE A 133 3.95 -4.16 2.78
N VAL A 134 4.30 -3.95 1.50
CA VAL A 134 5.65 -4.23 0.94
C VAL A 134 6.30 -2.93 0.49
N ASP A 135 7.41 -2.54 1.13
CA ASP A 135 8.08 -1.25 0.91
C ASP A 135 9.59 -1.41 0.72
N PRO A 136 10.10 -1.26 -0.52
CA PRO A 136 9.43 -1.16 -1.82
C PRO A 136 9.52 -2.46 -2.66
N ILE A 137 8.66 -2.58 -3.69
CA ILE A 137 8.56 -3.79 -4.52
C ILE A 137 9.82 -4.10 -5.34
N TYR A 138 10.59 -3.11 -5.81
CA TYR A 138 11.79 -3.40 -6.63
C TYR A 138 12.83 -4.22 -5.86
N LYS A 139 12.80 -4.22 -4.54
CA LYS A 139 13.70 -5.03 -3.70
C LYS A 139 13.32 -6.51 -3.67
N VAL A 140 12.06 -6.82 -3.87
CA VAL A 140 11.54 -8.20 -3.79
C VAL A 140 11.49 -8.90 -5.14
N LEU A 141 11.94 -8.26 -6.22
CA LEU A 141 12.07 -8.86 -7.54
C LEU A 141 13.52 -9.37 -7.77
N SER A 142 13.65 -10.53 -8.39
CA SER A 142 14.95 -11.12 -8.74
C SER A 142 15.55 -10.53 -10.03
N ALA A 143 14.69 -9.96 -10.89
CA ALA A 143 15.05 -9.40 -12.19
C ALA A 143 14.54 -7.96 -12.36
N ASP A 144 14.83 -7.37 -13.52
CA ASP A 144 14.52 -5.98 -13.83
C ASP A 144 13.00 -5.71 -13.87
N ILE A 145 12.52 -4.84 -13.01
CA ILE A 145 11.12 -4.44 -12.89
C ILE A 145 10.54 -3.80 -14.17
N ALA A 146 11.39 -3.32 -15.08
CA ALA A 146 10.94 -2.79 -16.36
C ALA A 146 10.50 -3.90 -17.36
N LYS A 147 10.81 -5.16 -17.05
CA LYS A 147 10.47 -6.31 -17.90
C LYS A 147 9.19 -6.99 -17.43
N PRO A 148 8.14 -7.11 -18.26
CA PRO A 148 6.91 -7.81 -17.90
C PRO A 148 7.14 -9.23 -17.37
N SER A 149 8.09 -9.97 -17.95
CA SER A 149 8.44 -11.33 -17.52
C SER A 149 9.02 -11.43 -16.10
N ALA A 150 9.54 -10.32 -15.56
CA ALA A 150 10.00 -10.25 -14.17
C ALA A 150 8.88 -9.87 -13.19
N VAL A 151 7.92 -9.09 -13.66
CA VAL A 151 6.82 -8.58 -12.84
C VAL A 151 5.70 -9.59 -12.69
N GLN A 152 5.33 -10.30 -13.76
CA GLN A 152 4.20 -11.23 -13.76
C GLN A 152 4.28 -12.30 -12.65
N PRO A 153 5.40 -13.03 -12.45
CA PRO A 153 5.48 -14.03 -11.37
C PRO A 153 5.29 -13.45 -9.98
N PHE A 154 5.73 -12.20 -9.76
CA PHE A 154 5.50 -11.51 -8.50
C PHE A 154 4.01 -11.19 -8.29
N LEU A 155 3.32 -10.66 -9.30
CA LEU A 155 1.90 -10.35 -9.21
C LEU A 155 1.06 -11.61 -9.01
N ASP A 156 1.38 -12.69 -9.74
CA ASP A 156 0.73 -14.00 -9.56
C ASP A 156 0.91 -14.54 -8.13
N ASN A 157 2.07 -14.31 -7.52
CA ASN A 157 2.32 -14.70 -6.14
C ASN A 157 1.56 -13.81 -5.14
N MET A 158 1.39 -12.51 -5.42
CA MET A 158 0.55 -11.64 -4.60
C MET A 158 -0.93 -12.06 -4.67
N ASP A 159 -1.42 -12.44 -5.85
CA ASP A 159 -2.79 -12.95 -6.01
C ASP A 159 -2.98 -14.29 -5.26
N LYS A 160 -2.01 -15.22 -5.30
CA LYS A 160 -2.03 -16.44 -4.48
C LYS A 160 -2.08 -16.15 -2.98
N LEU A 161 -1.39 -15.09 -2.51
CA LEU A 161 -1.49 -14.68 -1.10
C LEU A 161 -2.90 -14.18 -0.76
N LEU A 162 -3.54 -13.40 -1.64
CA LEU A 162 -4.92 -12.94 -1.44
C LEU A 162 -5.91 -14.11 -1.41
N ASP A 163 -5.75 -15.09 -2.30
CA ASP A 163 -6.57 -16.30 -2.32
C ASP A 163 -6.39 -17.16 -1.06
N ARG A 164 -5.15 -17.23 -0.53
CA ARG A 164 -4.83 -18.03 0.66
C ARG A 164 -5.26 -17.35 1.96
N TYR A 165 -5.11 -16.04 2.06
CA TYR A 165 -5.40 -15.25 3.27
C TYR A 165 -6.65 -14.41 3.04
N ASP A 166 -7.82 -15.06 3.20
CA ASP A 166 -9.12 -14.42 2.98
C ASP A 166 -9.26 -13.13 3.81
N GLY A 167 -9.73 -12.09 3.17
CA GLY A 167 -9.89 -10.77 3.79
C GLY A 167 -8.60 -9.96 3.96
N MET A 168 -7.42 -10.46 3.57
CA MET A 168 -6.18 -9.68 3.58
C MET A 168 -6.16 -8.69 2.40
N ALA A 169 -5.77 -7.43 2.65
CA ALA A 169 -5.46 -6.45 1.61
C ALA A 169 -3.95 -6.31 1.40
N ILE A 170 -3.52 -5.89 0.21
CA ILE A 170 -2.11 -5.67 -0.10
C ILE A 170 -1.85 -4.20 -0.47
N VAL A 171 -0.83 -3.59 0.13
CA VAL A 171 -0.35 -2.25 -0.19
C VAL A 171 1.11 -2.33 -0.63
N LEU A 172 1.41 -1.86 -1.83
CA LEU A 172 2.75 -1.86 -2.40
C LEU A 172 3.28 -0.44 -2.55
N THR A 173 4.59 -0.22 -2.30
CA THR A 173 5.22 1.03 -2.72
C THR A 173 6.09 0.80 -3.96
N HIS A 174 6.02 1.72 -4.91
CA HIS A 174 6.68 1.61 -6.20
C HIS A 174 7.42 2.89 -6.59
N HIS A 175 8.50 2.75 -7.37
CA HIS A 175 9.21 3.89 -7.92
C HIS A 175 8.65 4.29 -9.29
N GLY A 176 8.37 5.59 -9.46
CA GLY A 176 8.09 6.19 -10.77
C GLY A 176 9.35 6.32 -11.62
N ARG A 177 9.17 6.41 -12.94
CA ARG A 177 10.25 6.76 -13.88
C ARG A 177 10.75 8.18 -13.57
N LYS A 178 12.01 8.45 -13.90
CA LYS A 178 12.48 9.83 -13.97
C LYS A 178 11.82 10.48 -15.19
N PRO A 179 11.28 11.72 -15.08
CA PRO A 179 10.81 12.45 -16.24
C PRO A 179 11.96 12.58 -17.25
N SER A 180 11.67 12.41 -18.53
CA SER A 180 12.62 12.80 -19.58
C SER A 180 12.71 14.33 -19.64
N ILE A 181 13.87 14.85 -20.07
CA ILE A 181 14.16 16.30 -20.13
C ILE A 181 13.12 17.08 -20.97
N ASP A 182 12.44 16.40 -21.88
CA ASP A 182 11.43 16.96 -22.79
C ASP A 182 9.97 16.76 -22.34
N GLU A 183 9.72 16.04 -21.23
CA GLU A 183 8.37 15.85 -20.71
C GLU A 183 7.96 17.06 -19.86
N LYS A 184 6.96 17.83 -20.38
CA LYS A 184 6.27 18.84 -19.59
C LYS A 184 5.67 18.19 -18.35
N GLU A 185 5.76 18.87 -17.20
CA GLU A 185 5.36 18.43 -15.85
C GLU A 185 3.90 17.89 -15.73
N ASP A 186 3.09 17.98 -16.79
CA ASP A 186 1.64 17.71 -16.77
C ASP A 186 1.21 16.45 -17.56
N LYS A 187 2.11 15.53 -17.92
CA LYS A 187 1.65 14.21 -18.41
C LYS A 187 1.17 13.38 -17.24
N TRP A 188 -0.13 13.29 -17.16
CA TRP A 188 -0.91 12.61 -16.16
C TRP A 188 -1.09 11.13 -16.53
N GLY A 189 -0.80 10.22 -15.60
CA GLY A 189 -1.19 8.83 -15.72
C GLY A 189 -0.23 7.87 -15.04
N SER A 190 -0.74 6.69 -14.69
CA SER A 190 0.01 5.54 -14.17
C SER A 190 1.14 5.07 -15.10
N ASP A 191 1.25 5.61 -16.33
CA ASP A 191 2.31 5.33 -17.30
C ASP A 191 3.72 5.72 -16.82
N ASP A 192 3.81 6.58 -15.81
CA ASP A 192 5.07 6.95 -15.15
C ASP A 192 5.63 5.84 -14.22
N MET A 193 4.87 4.81 -13.94
CA MET A 193 5.33 3.66 -13.16
C MET A 193 6.25 2.77 -14.00
N LEU A 194 7.36 2.30 -13.44
CA LEU A 194 8.18 1.27 -14.08
C LEU A 194 7.37 -0.03 -14.19
N GLY A 195 7.22 -0.59 -15.42
CA GLY A 195 6.32 -1.73 -15.64
C GLY A 195 4.83 -1.39 -15.55
N ALA A 196 4.48 -0.13 -15.81
CA ALA A 196 3.18 0.51 -15.59
C ALA A 196 1.97 -0.34 -16.01
N VAL A 197 1.99 -0.92 -17.20
CA VAL A 197 0.83 -1.63 -17.76
C VAL A 197 0.36 -2.78 -16.85
N LEU A 198 1.28 -3.62 -16.36
CA LEU A 198 0.93 -4.76 -15.52
C LEU A 198 0.46 -4.31 -14.13
N PHE A 199 1.16 -3.36 -13.52
CA PHE A 199 0.76 -2.86 -12.19
C PHE A 199 -0.56 -2.11 -12.23
N SER A 200 -0.82 -1.31 -13.28
CA SER A 200 -2.08 -0.57 -13.44
C SER A 200 -3.25 -1.52 -13.74
N ALA A 201 -3.01 -2.60 -14.49
CA ALA A 201 -4.02 -3.62 -14.72
C ALA A 201 -4.33 -4.43 -13.47
N TRP A 202 -3.34 -4.66 -12.61
CA TRP A 202 -3.44 -5.50 -11.41
C TRP A 202 -4.06 -4.77 -10.21
N ALA A 203 -3.68 -3.51 -9.96
CA ALA A 203 -4.10 -2.77 -8.77
C ALA A 203 -5.57 -2.32 -8.84
N ASP A 204 -6.25 -2.33 -7.68
CA ASP A 204 -7.59 -1.75 -7.52
C ASP A 204 -7.51 -0.25 -7.24
N SER A 205 -6.44 0.18 -6.55
CA SER A 205 -6.19 1.59 -6.25
C SER A 205 -4.75 1.99 -6.55
N ILE A 206 -4.57 3.13 -7.22
CA ILE A 206 -3.27 3.69 -7.55
C ILE A 206 -3.19 5.13 -7.07
N ILE A 207 -2.21 5.40 -6.20
CA ILE A 207 -1.97 6.71 -5.61
C ILE A 207 -0.60 7.20 -6.05
N LYS A 208 -0.56 8.31 -6.78
CA LYS A 208 0.69 9.01 -7.15
C LYS A 208 1.10 9.95 -6.02
N VAL A 209 2.35 9.85 -5.61
CA VAL A 209 2.97 10.73 -4.60
C VAL A 209 3.97 11.63 -5.29
N GLU A 210 3.67 12.91 -5.34
CA GLU A 210 4.54 13.96 -5.88
C GLU A 210 5.06 14.81 -4.72
N ARG A 211 6.33 15.18 -4.78
CA ARG A 211 6.93 16.04 -3.75
C ARG A 211 7.40 17.34 -4.35
N LYS A 212 6.98 18.45 -3.72
CA LYS A 212 7.51 19.79 -3.96
C LYS A 212 7.98 20.36 -2.62
N ASP A 213 9.27 20.55 -2.48
CA ASP A 213 9.92 21.04 -1.24
C ASP A 213 9.58 20.16 -0.02
N ARG A 214 8.75 20.68 0.90
CA ARG A 214 8.28 19.98 2.10
C ARG A 214 6.85 19.43 1.97
N GLU A 215 6.19 19.66 0.85
CA GLU A 215 4.82 19.21 0.59
C GLU A 215 4.81 17.95 -0.26
N LEU A 216 3.92 17.03 0.08
CA LEU A 216 3.58 15.86 -0.69
C LEU A 216 2.15 16.03 -1.21
N LYS A 217 1.98 15.94 -2.52
CA LYS A 217 0.68 15.91 -3.17
C LYS A 217 0.37 14.47 -3.54
N LEU A 218 -0.75 13.97 -3.03
CA LEU A 218 -1.29 12.66 -3.36
C LEU A 218 -2.38 12.83 -4.40
N ARG A 219 -2.27 12.08 -5.51
CA ARG A 219 -3.28 12.01 -6.56
C ARG A 219 -3.82 10.59 -6.63
N PHE A 220 -5.11 10.46 -6.65
CA PHE A 220 -5.80 9.18 -6.71
C PHE A 220 -6.15 8.91 -8.19
N GLU A 221 -5.30 8.15 -8.88
CA GLU A 221 -5.37 8.01 -10.35
C GLU A 221 -6.29 6.87 -10.79
N VAL A 222 -6.33 5.78 -10.03
CA VAL A 222 -7.23 4.65 -10.23
C VAL A 222 -7.83 4.29 -8.89
N ILE A 223 -9.15 4.26 -8.80
CA ILE A 223 -9.87 3.77 -7.63
C ILE A 223 -11.10 3.03 -8.15
N ARG A 224 -10.97 1.72 -8.37
CA ARG A 224 -12.01 0.90 -9.04
C ARG A 224 -13.33 0.82 -8.29
N HIS A 225 -13.28 0.97 -6.97
CA HIS A 225 -14.42 0.80 -6.09
C HIS A 225 -14.96 2.13 -5.53
N ALA A 226 -14.44 3.28 -5.98
CA ALA A 226 -14.96 4.58 -5.58
C ALA A 226 -16.24 4.92 -6.34
N GLU A 227 -17.22 5.48 -5.64
CA GLU A 227 -18.45 6.00 -6.23
C GLU A 227 -18.26 7.40 -6.83
N GLU A 228 -17.25 8.14 -6.33
CA GLU A 228 -16.95 9.52 -6.74
C GLU A 228 -15.42 9.71 -6.88
N ASP A 229 -15.04 10.69 -7.68
CA ASP A 229 -13.64 11.09 -7.83
C ASP A 229 -13.06 11.63 -6.53
N ILE A 230 -11.93 11.09 -6.10
CA ILE A 230 -11.22 11.53 -4.91
C ILE A 230 -10.31 12.70 -5.27
N LYS A 231 -10.54 13.85 -4.64
CA LYS A 231 -9.69 15.04 -4.84
C LYS A 231 -8.26 14.80 -4.32
N PRO A 232 -7.25 15.43 -4.97
CA PRO A 232 -5.89 15.36 -4.47
C PRO A 232 -5.76 15.88 -3.03
N VAL A 233 -4.92 15.21 -2.25
CA VAL A 233 -4.61 15.57 -0.86
C VAL A 233 -3.19 16.11 -0.78
N ILE A 234 -2.96 17.18 -0.02
CA ILE A 234 -1.63 17.74 0.24
C ILE A 234 -1.30 17.54 1.71
N VAL A 235 -0.11 16.99 1.98
CA VAL A 235 0.43 16.84 3.33
C VAL A 235 1.87 17.34 3.38
N THR A 236 2.30 17.86 4.53
CA THR A 236 3.69 18.27 4.74
C THR A 236 4.52 17.13 5.33
N LEU A 237 5.82 17.15 5.10
CA LEU A 237 6.73 16.23 5.77
C LEU A 237 6.65 16.33 7.29
N ASP A 238 6.43 17.54 7.82
CA ASP A 238 6.31 17.74 9.27
C ASP A 238 5.10 17.00 9.83
N GLN A 239 3.96 17.02 9.13
CA GLN A 239 2.78 16.25 9.52
C GLN A 239 3.04 14.74 9.51
N LEU A 240 3.86 14.21 8.58
CA LEU A 240 4.21 12.79 8.57
C LEU A 240 5.06 12.36 9.77
N PHE A 241 5.85 13.29 10.33
CA PHE A 241 6.72 13.00 11.47
C PHE A 241 6.24 13.60 12.79
N SER A 242 5.11 14.36 12.79
CA SER A 242 4.53 14.91 14.02
C SER A 242 4.02 13.80 14.93
N HIS A 243 4.10 14.01 16.24
CA HIS A 243 3.53 13.13 17.26
C HIS A 243 2.07 13.46 17.54
N GLU A 244 1.66 14.67 17.17
CA GLU A 244 0.34 15.20 17.43
C GLU A 244 -0.68 14.51 16.54
N HIS A 245 -1.75 14.03 17.18
CA HIS A 245 -2.91 13.42 16.57
C HIS A 245 -3.83 14.47 15.92
N GLU A 246 -3.27 15.61 15.50
CA GLU A 246 -4.05 16.58 14.76
C GLU A 246 -4.56 15.92 13.49
N LEU A 247 -5.84 15.72 13.53
CA LEU A 247 -6.70 15.37 12.43
C LEU A 247 -6.27 16.17 11.22
N LEU A 248 -5.73 15.49 10.21
CA LEU A 248 -5.65 16.04 8.88
C LEU A 248 -7.09 16.12 8.38
N GLU A 249 -7.84 17.08 8.86
CA GLU A 249 -9.09 17.49 8.24
C GLU A 249 -8.71 18.07 6.88
N VAL A 250 -8.96 17.30 5.86
CA VAL A 250 -8.86 17.78 4.48
C VAL A 250 -10.15 18.55 4.21
N PRO A 251 -10.05 19.83 3.81
CA PRO A 251 -11.20 20.67 3.50
C PRO A 251 -12.03 20.12 2.35
#